data_9cfd5c5587ef9beeaf872b3e0b461140
#
_entry.id   9cfd5c5587ef9beeaf872b3e0b461140
#
_cell.length_a   1.000
_cell.length_b   1.000
_cell.length_c   1.000
_cell.angle_alpha   90.00
_cell.angle_beta   90.00
_cell.angle_gamma   90.00
#
_symmetry.space_group_name_H-M   'P 1'
#
loop_
_entity.id
_entity.type
_entity.pdbx_description
1 polymer ?
#
loop_
_entity_poly.entity_id
_entity_poly.type
_entity_poly.pdbx_seq_one_letter_code
_entity_poly.pdbx_strand_id
1 'polypeptide(L)'
;MGVGGTADFFYKEAQRLGYVARSAFKLLQIQNQHKIISPGSSVLDLGCAPGGWLQVACQSLGPFSGGGSVLGVDTKKVKVPPLHCDSRVQTISADVTTLPQQRLKALSPKEKGFSVILSDMCPLVSGITTKDAALSFELGMRALDLALGSRIQLEPSDGVGVLKVGGHLVIKLLESEDAK
;
A
#
# COMPACT_ATOMS: atom_id res chain seq x y z
N MET A 1 24.34 -4.23 24.56
CA MET A 1 23.53 -3.01 24.44
C MET A 1 23.14 -2.90 22.99
N GLY A 2 22.05 -3.10 22.60
CA GLY A 2 20.68 -2.88 22.76
C GLY A 2 20.09 -2.66 21.38
N VAL A 3 19.77 -3.76 20.60
CA VAL A 3 19.02 -3.69 19.33
C VAL A 3 17.59 -3.16 19.53
N GLY A 4 17.14 -3.06 20.78
CA GLY A 4 15.86 -2.46 21.15
C GLY A 4 15.77 -0.94 21.04
N GLY A 5 16.88 -0.22 21.07
CA GLY A 5 16.87 1.26 21.10
C GLY A 5 16.38 1.92 19.80
N THR A 6 16.71 1.35 18.64
CA THR A 6 16.38 1.98 17.35
C THR A 6 14.92 1.79 16.98
N ALA A 7 14.36 0.61 17.19
CA ALA A 7 12.96 0.32 16.91
C ALA A 7 12.02 1.11 17.83
N ASP A 8 12.37 1.22 19.12
CA ASP A 8 11.62 2.01 20.09
C ASP A 8 11.71 3.51 19.78
N PHE A 9 12.86 4.00 19.32
CA PHE A 9 13.02 5.38 18.88
C PHE A 9 12.07 5.72 17.74
N PHE A 10 12.04 4.91 16.68
CA PHE A 10 11.15 5.17 15.54
C PHE A 10 9.68 5.04 15.90
N TYR A 11 9.32 4.15 16.82
CA TYR A 11 7.96 4.06 17.32
C TYR A 11 7.52 5.34 18.04
N LYS A 12 8.35 5.82 18.96
CA LYS A 12 8.10 7.07 19.69
C LYS A 12 8.06 8.29 18.76
N GLU A 13 8.96 8.33 17.79
CA GLU A 13 9.00 9.41 16.82
C GLU A 13 7.75 9.41 15.92
N ALA A 14 7.28 8.25 15.48
CA ALA A 14 6.03 8.12 14.77
C ALA A 14 4.84 8.66 15.59
N GLN A 15 4.75 8.27 16.86
CA GLN A 15 3.72 8.81 17.77
C GLN A 15 3.81 10.31 17.90
N ARG A 16 5.02 10.86 18.09
CA ARG A 16 5.25 12.31 18.20
C ARG A 16 4.76 13.07 16.97
N LEU A 17 4.96 12.52 15.78
CA LEU A 17 4.56 13.12 14.52
C LEU A 17 3.10 12.81 14.13
N GLY A 18 2.39 12.03 14.94
CA GLY A 18 0.99 11.68 14.72
C GLY A 18 0.74 10.52 13.78
N TYR A 19 1.79 9.76 13.41
CA TYR A 19 1.64 8.53 12.63
C TYR A 19 1.23 7.34 13.50
N VAL A 20 0.32 6.52 12.99
CA VAL A 20 -0.19 5.33 13.70
C VAL A 20 0.75 4.14 13.64
N ALA A 21 1.80 4.19 12.81
CA ALA A 21 2.79 3.13 12.66
C ALA A 21 4.14 3.69 12.23
N ARG A 22 5.23 3.06 12.68
CA ARG A 22 6.58 3.40 12.26
C ARG A 22 6.85 3.14 10.77
N SER A 23 6.09 2.24 10.15
CA SER A 23 6.17 1.95 8.72
C SER A 23 5.90 3.18 7.83
N ALA A 24 5.24 4.21 8.35
CA ALA A 24 5.05 5.49 7.68
C ALA A 24 6.37 6.12 7.19
N PHE A 25 7.46 5.95 7.96
CA PHE A 25 8.76 6.50 7.59
C PHE A 25 9.34 5.91 6.31
N LYS A 26 9.07 4.62 6.04
CA LYS A 26 9.52 4.00 4.78
C LYS A 26 8.85 4.64 3.57
N LEU A 27 7.56 4.88 3.63
CA LEU A 27 6.85 5.54 2.53
C LEU A 27 7.23 7.01 2.42
N LEU A 28 7.45 7.71 3.55
CA LEU A 28 7.98 9.08 3.54
C LEU A 28 9.33 9.15 2.82
N GLN A 29 10.23 8.20 3.10
CA GLN A 29 11.54 8.12 2.46
C GLN A 29 11.39 7.92 0.93
N ILE A 30 10.55 6.98 0.51
CA ILE A 30 10.28 6.70 -0.89
C ILE A 30 9.68 7.94 -1.58
N GLN A 31 8.71 8.59 -0.94
CA GLN A 31 8.07 9.79 -1.47
C GLN A 31 9.05 10.95 -1.60
N ASN A 32 9.93 11.14 -0.63
CA ASN A 32 10.96 12.18 -0.68
C ASN A 32 11.97 11.95 -1.81
N GLN A 33 12.33 10.70 -2.04
CA GLN A 33 13.32 10.34 -3.08
C GLN A 33 12.74 10.30 -4.48
N HIS A 34 11.52 9.80 -4.63
CA HIS A 34 10.95 9.47 -5.95
C HIS A 34 9.68 10.25 -6.31
N LYS A 35 9.05 10.92 -5.34
CA LYS A 35 7.83 11.74 -5.55
C LYS A 35 6.76 11.00 -6.37
N ILE A 36 6.47 9.75 -5.98
CA ILE A 36 5.54 8.88 -6.70
C ILE A 36 4.09 9.32 -6.59
N ILE A 37 3.75 10.03 -5.51
CA ILE A 37 2.41 10.57 -5.28
C ILE A 37 2.46 12.07 -5.55
N SER A 38 1.64 12.52 -6.46
CA SER A 38 1.49 13.92 -6.85
C SER A 38 0.11 14.45 -6.44
N PRO A 39 -0.10 15.76 -6.38
CA PRO A 39 -1.44 16.32 -6.22
C PRO A 39 -2.41 15.74 -7.24
N GLY A 40 -3.59 15.32 -6.79
CA GLY A 40 -4.61 14.71 -7.64
C GLY A 40 -4.43 13.22 -7.93
N SER A 41 -3.39 12.57 -7.42
CA SER A 41 -3.17 11.14 -7.57
C SER A 41 -4.33 10.31 -6.99
N SER A 42 -4.59 9.18 -7.61
CA SER A 42 -5.46 8.11 -7.09
C SER A 42 -4.60 6.98 -6.56
N VAL A 43 -4.61 6.78 -5.24
CA VAL A 43 -3.72 5.85 -4.55
C VAL A 43 -4.51 4.65 -4.04
N LEU A 44 -4.01 3.45 -4.31
CA LEU A 44 -4.47 2.20 -3.72
C LEU A 44 -3.41 1.67 -2.76
N ASP A 45 -3.78 1.43 -1.50
CA ASP A 45 -2.90 0.87 -0.47
C ASP A 45 -3.38 -0.52 -0.07
N LEU A 46 -2.65 -1.54 -0.50
CA LEU A 46 -2.93 -2.95 -0.22
C LEU A 46 -2.21 -3.38 1.06
N GLY A 47 -2.97 -3.90 2.02
CA GLY A 47 -2.46 -4.22 3.34
C GLY A 47 -2.32 -2.96 4.22
N CYS A 48 -3.35 -2.13 4.27
CA CYS A 48 -3.25 -0.78 4.83
C CYS A 48 -3.23 -0.69 6.36
N ALA A 49 -3.58 -1.75 7.10
CA ALA A 49 -3.60 -1.70 8.56
C ALA A 49 -2.20 -1.43 9.14
N PRO A 50 -2.06 -0.59 10.17
CA PRO A 50 -3.08 0.19 10.87
C PRO A 50 -3.41 1.55 10.23
N GLY A 51 -2.76 1.94 9.14
CA GLY A 51 -3.06 3.16 8.41
C GLY A 51 -1.91 4.17 8.26
N GLY A 52 -0.69 3.79 8.61
CA GLY A 52 0.47 4.68 8.50
C GLY A 52 0.74 5.12 7.05
N TRP A 53 0.63 4.21 6.10
CA TRP A 53 0.79 4.55 4.68
C TRP A 53 -0.38 5.34 4.13
N LEU A 54 -1.59 5.13 4.66
CA LEU A 54 -2.75 5.98 4.33
C LEU A 54 -2.49 7.45 4.69
N GLN A 55 -1.89 7.67 5.86
CA GLN A 55 -1.55 9.01 6.33
C GLN A 55 -0.52 9.70 5.42
N VAL A 56 0.56 9.00 5.09
CA VAL A 56 1.59 9.54 4.18
C VAL A 56 1.02 9.79 2.79
N ALA A 57 0.21 8.85 2.28
CA ALA A 57 -0.42 9.01 0.98
C ALA A 57 -1.33 10.25 0.94
N CYS A 58 -2.18 10.44 1.94
CA CYS A 58 -3.06 11.60 2.02
C CYS A 58 -2.28 12.92 2.11
N GLN A 59 -1.24 12.98 2.95
CA GLN A 59 -0.37 14.16 3.02
C GLN A 59 0.27 14.49 1.66
N SER A 60 0.69 13.45 0.94
CA SER A 60 1.37 13.60 -0.36
C SER A 60 0.44 14.06 -1.47
N LEU A 61 -0.88 13.91 -1.30
CA LEU A 61 -1.88 14.51 -2.21
C LEU A 61 -1.90 16.03 -2.14
N GLY A 62 -1.35 16.62 -1.08
CA GLY A 62 -1.39 18.05 -0.87
C GLY A 62 -2.77 18.56 -0.38
N PRO A 63 -3.07 19.84 -0.58
CA PRO A 63 -4.31 20.43 -0.10
C PRO A 63 -5.56 19.73 -0.65
N PHE A 64 -6.62 19.70 0.13
CA PHE A 64 -7.90 19.10 -0.25
C PHE A 64 -8.43 19.63 -1.60
N SER A 65 -8.25 20.92 -1.86
CA SER A 65 -8.64 21.56 -3.13
C SER A 65 -7.93 21.01 -4.36
N GLY A 66 -6.77 20.38 -4.20
CA GLY A 66 -6.04 19.73 -5.29
C GLY A 66 -6.61 18.37 -5.71
N GLY A 67 -7.60 17.87 -4.99
CA GLY A 67 -8.24 16.57 -5.28
C GLY A 67 -7.37 15.38 -4.93
N GLY A 68 -7.64 14.28 -5.61
CA GLY A 68 -7.01 12.99 -5.36
C GLY A 68 -7.83 12.10 -4.41
N SER A 69 -7.39 10.88 -4.25
CA SER A 69 -8.05 9.89 -3.40
C SER A 69 -7.09 8.83 -2.91
N VAL A 70 -7.40 8.21 -1.78
CA VAL A 70 -6.69 7.06 -1.23
C VAL A 70 -7.71 5.99 -0.85
N LEU A 71 -7.56 4.79 -1.40
CA LEU A 71 -8.33 3.61 -1.01
C LEU A 71 -7.41 2.62 -0.32
N GLY A 72 -7.68 2.30 0.94
CA GLY A 72 -7.01 1.25 1.68
C GLY A 72 -7.79 -0.05 1.67
N VAL A 73 -7.10 -1.16 1.52
CA VAL A 73 -7.67 -2.52 1.57
C VAL A 73 -6.89 -3.35 2.59
N ASP A 74 -7.60 -3.99 3.49
CA ASP A 74 -7.03 -4.93 4.46
C ASP A 74 -8.09 -5.97 4.85
N THR A 75 -7.65 -7.15 5.27
CA THR A 75 -8.56 -8.15 5.84
C THR A 75 -9.15 -7.69 7.16
N LYS A 76 -8.40 -6.88 7.91
CA LYS A 76 -8.88 -6.24 9.12
C LYS A 76 -9.72 -5.01 8.78
N LYS A 77 -10.71 -4.73 9.61
CA LYS A 77 -11.41 -3.45 9.53
C LYS A 77 -10.49 -2.34 10.02
N VAL A 78 -10.11 -1.44 9.13
CA VAL A 78 -9.21 -0.33 9.42
C VAL A 78 -10.02 0.95 9.55
N LYS A 79 -9.88 1.60 10.69
CA LYS A 79 -10.41 2.96 10.89
C LYS A 79 -9.43 3.96 10.28
N VAL A 80 -9.93 4.87 9.46
CA VAL A 80 -9.13 5.95 8.91
C VAL A 80 -8.54 6.79 10.05
N PRO A 81 -7.20 6.93 10.13
CA PRO A 81 -6.59 7.75 11.18
C PRO A 81 -7.09 9.19 11.14
N PRO A 82 -7.35 9.84 12.29
CA PRO A 82 -7.86 11.21 12.30
C PRO A 82 -6.80 12.25 11.93
N LEU A 83 -5.51 11.95 12.17
CA LEU A 83 -4.42 12.84 11.82
C LEU A 83 -3.88 12.51 10.43
N HIS A 84 -3.56 13.53 9.66
CA HIS A 84 -2.99 13.42 8.30
C HIS A 84 -3.91 12.81 7.26
N CYS A 85 -5.14 12.50 7.60
CA CYS A 85 -6.17 12.00 6.70
C CYS A 85 -7.39 12.92 6.69
N ASP A 86 -8.06 12.96 5.57
CA ASP A 86 -9.35 13.65 5.39
C ASP A 86 -10.34 12.75 4.64
N SER A 87 -11.44 13.30 4.16
CA SER A 87 -12.50 12.54 3.48
C SER A 87 -12.08 11.92 2.14
N ARG A 88 -10.90 12.22 1.62
CA ARG A 88 -10.32 11.58 0.42
C ARG A 88 -9.84 10.15 0.70
N VAL A 89 -9.67 9.78 1.97
CA VAL A 89 -9.22 8.45 2.39
C VAL A 89 -10.42 7.60 2.75
N GLN A 90 -10.52 6.43 2.11
CA GLN A 90 -11.52 5.41 2.40
C GLN A 90 -10.84 4.06 2.58
N THR A 91 -11.44 3.19 3.37
CA THR A 91 -10.97 1.82 3.61
C THR A 91 -12.07 0.81 3.37
N ILE A 92 -11.69 -0.34 2.86
CA ILE A 92 -12.57 -1.51 2.77
C ILE A 92 -11.92 -2.71 3.44
N SER A 93 -12.74 -3.60 3.99
CA SER A 93 -12.28 -4.89 4.53
C SER A 93 -12.46 -5.95 3.46
N ALA A 94 -11.37 -6.49 2.96
CA ALA A 94 -11.37 -7.54 1.94
C ALA A 94 -10.04 -8.28 1.92
N ASP A 95 -10.06 -9.52 1.46
CA ASP A 95 -8.86 -10.29 1.24
C ASP A 95 -8.32 -10.01 -0.17
N VAL A 96 -7.13 -9.41 -0.24
CA VAL A 96 -6.49 -9.05 -1.52
C VAL A 96 -6.23 -10.29 -2.38
N THR A 97 -5.99 -11.46 -1.77
CA THR A 97 -5.71 -12.70 -2.51
C THR A 97 -6.90 -13.19 -3.33
N THR A 98 -8.11 -12.85 -2.91
CA THR A 98 -9.37 -13.27 -3.56
C THR A 98 -10.16 -12.11 -4.15
N LEU A 99 -9.77 -10.87 -3.89
CA LEU A 99 -10.48 -9.68 -4.34
C LEU A 99 -10.42 -9.56 -5.87
N PRO A 100 -11.58 -9.57 -6.56
CA PRO A 100 -11.58 -9.45 -8.01
C PRO A 100 -11.03 -8.10 -8.48
N GLN A 101 -10.21 -8.12 -9.51
CA GLN A 101 -9.65 -6.91 -10.14
C GLN A 101 -10.73 -5.93 -10.57
N GLN A 102 -11.82 -6.42 -11.13
CA GLN A 102 -12.95 -5.61 -11.57
C GLN A 102 -13.60 -4.84 -10.42
N ARG A 103 -13.69 -5.45 -9.23
CA ARG A 103 -14.20 -4.77 -8.04
C ARG A 103 -13.29 -3.62 -7.61
N LEU A 104 -11.99 -3.82 -7.62
CA LEU A 104 -11.03 -2.74 -7.35
C LEU A 104 -11.15 -1.61 -8.37
N LYS A 105 -11.26 -1.95 -9.64
CA LYS A 105 -11.43 -0.96 -10.69
C LYS A 105 -12.71 -0.14 -10.52
N ALA A 106 -13.82 -0.80 -10.16
CA ALA A 106 -15.09 -0.13 -9.87
C ALA A 106 -15.00 0.85 -8.69
N LEU A 107 -14.11 0.59 -7.73
CA LEU A 107 -13.85 1.47 -6.58
C LEU A 107 -12.87 2.60 -6.89
N SER A 108 -12.22 2.57 -8.04
CA SER A 108 -11.30 3.63 -8.44
C SER A 108 -12.05 4.86 -8.99
N PRO A 109 -11.42 6.05 -8.98
CA PRO A 109 -12.05 7.25 -9.49
C PRO A 109 -12.47 7.09 -10.96
N LYS A 110 -13.75 7.33 -11.22
CA LYS A 110 -14.36 7.18 -12.57
C LYS A 110 -14.17 5.78 -13.17
N GLU A 111 -13.92 4.78 -12.32
CA GLU A 111 -13.67 3.39 -12.74
C GLU A 111 -12.46 3.24 -13.69
N LYS A 112 -11.50 4.17 -13.62
CA LYS A 112 -10.34 4.22 -14.53
C LYS A 112 -9.05 3.65 -13.96
N GLY A 113 -9.09 3.07 -12.75
CA GLY A 113 -7.90 2.56 -12.07
C GLY A 113 -7.20 3.60 -11.20
N PHE A 114 -6.01 3.25 -10.73
CA PHE A 114 -5.21 4.03 -9.79
C PHE A 114 -3.90 4.49 -10.44
N SER A 115 -3.46 5.69 -10.10
CA SER A 115 -2.18 6.21 -10.57
C SER A 115 -0.99 5.73 -9.72
N VAL A 116 -1.26 5.31 -8.48
CA VAL A 116 -0.25 4.77 -7.57
C VAL A 116 -0.84 3.56 -6.84
N ILE A 117 -0.11 2.45 -6.84
CA ILE A 117 -0.44 1.26 -6.06
C ILE A 117 0.70 0.98 -5.09
N LEU A 118 0.34 0.86 -3.82
CA LEU A 118 1.24 0.57 -2.71
C LEU A 118 0.89 -0.80 -2.14
N SER A 119 1.89 -1.58 -1.78
CA SER A 119 1.71 -2.87 -1.14
C SER A 119 2.69 -3.04 0.02
N ASP A 120 2.18 -3.00 1.23
CA ASP A 120 2.88 -3.33 2.46
C ASP A 120 2.20 -4.53 3.14
N MET A 121 1.78 -5.50 2.33
CA MET A 121 1.17 -6.72 2.84
C MET A 121 2.22 -7.57 3.54
N CYS A 122 1.95 -7.89 4.80
CA CYS A 122 2.82 -8.74 5.60
C CYS A 122 2.08 -10.05 5.93
N PRO A 123 2.70 -11.21 5.68
CA PRO A 123 2.14 -12.49 6.14
C PRO A 123 2.17 -12.56 7.67
N LEU A 124 1.38 -13.48 8.24
CA LEU A 124 1.55 -13.85 9.64
C LEU A 124 2.96 -14.41 9.82
N VAL A 125 3.76 -13.74 10.64
CA VAL A 125 5.15 -14.14 10.89
C VAL A 125 5.18 -15.47 11.62
N SER A 126 5.75 -16.50 10.99
CA SER A 126 5.86 -17.86 11.56
C SER A 126 7.12 -18.06 12.40
N GLY A 127 8.09 -17.15 12.27
CA GLY A 127 9.44 -17.29 12.81
C GLY A 127 10.38 -18.11 11.92
N ILE A 128 9.90 -18.62 10.79
CA ILE A 128 10.71 -19.32 9.78
C ILE A 128 10.94 -18.34 8.61
N THR A 129 12.14 -17.76 8.53
CA THR A 129 12.45 -16.67 7.59
C THR A 129 12.20 -17.02 6.14
N THR A 130 12.55 -18.24 5.70
CA THR A 130 12.31 -18.69 4.31
C THR A 130 10.83 -18.81 3.99
N LYS A 131 10.01 -19.31 4.94
CA LYS A 131 8.56 -19.40 4.78
C LYS A 131 7.92 -18.02 4.72
N ASP A 132 8.31 -17.13 5.63
CA ASP A 132 7.77 -15.78 5.71
C ASP A 132 8.14 -14.97 4.45
N ALA A 133 9.36 -15.12 3.94
CA ALA A 133 9.79 -14.50 2.68
C ALA A 133 9.02 -15.05 1.47
N ALA A 134 8.77 -16.35 1.40
CA ALA A 134 7.98 -16.96 0.33
C ALA A 134 6.53 -16.45 0.32
N LEU A 135 5.89 -16.36 1.48
CA LEU A 135 4.53 -15.81 1.61
C LEU A 135 4.49 -14.31 1.25
N SER A 136 5.50 -13.55 1.68
CA SER A 136 5.66 -12.14 1.31
C SER A 136 5.78 -11.98 -0.21
N PHE A 137 6.56 -12.83 -0.86
CA PHE A 137 6.70 -12.85 -2.31
C PHE A 137 5.37 -13.15 -3.03
N GLU A 138 4.61 -14.14 -2.55
CA GLU A 138 3.29 -14.45 -3.10
C GLU A 138 2.33 -13.26 -3.01
N LEU A 139 2.30 -12.57 -1.87
CA LEU A 139 1.49 -11.36 -1.69
C LEU A 139 1.95 -10.23 -2.62
N GLY A 140 3.26 -10.06 -2.80
CA GLY A 140 3.83 -9.10 -3.74
C GLY A 140 3.47 -9.42 -5.19
N MET A 141 3.51 -10.69 -5.57
CA MET A 141 3.08 -11.15 -6.91
C MET A 141 1.59 -10.90 -7.13
N ARG A 142 0.76 -11.08 -6.11
CA ARG A 142 -0.67 -10.76 -6.19
C ARG A 142 -0.89 -9.25 -6.43
N ALA A 143 -0.15 -8.39 -5.74
CA ALA A 143 -0.20 -6.95 -5.97
C ALA A 143 0.20 -6.60 -7.41
N LEU A 144 1.25 -7.24 -7.93
CA LEU A 144 1.70 -7.06 -9.30
C LEU A 144 0.64 -7.49 -10.32
N ASP A 145 0.01 -8.65 -10.11
CA ASP A 145 -1.06 -9.16 -10.98
C ASP A 145 -2.28 -8.22 -10.99
N LEU A 146 -2.68 -7.70 -9.84
CA LEU A 146 -3.76 -6.71 -9.77
C LEU A 146 -3.40 -5.43 -10.50
N ALA A 147 -2.16 -4.98 -10.38
CA ALA A 147 -1.70 -3.74 -11.01
C ALA A 147 -1.63 -3.85 -12.54
N LEU A 148 -1.08 -4.93 -13.06
CA LEU A 148 -0.77 -5.09 -14.49
C LEU A 148 -1.77 -5.95 -15.27
N GLY A 149 -2.62 -6.70 -14.57
CA GLY A 149 -3.45 -7.73 -15.15
C GLY A 149 -2.77 -9.08 -15.19
N SER A 150 -3.57 -10.15 -15.11
CA SER A 150 -3.04 -11.51 -15.14
C SER A 150 -2.51 -11.86 -16.55
N ARG A 151 -1.26 -12.30 -16.61
CA ARG A 151 -0.63 -12.77 -17.86
C ARG A 151 -1.19 -14.10 -18.37
N ILE A 152 -2.06 -14.73 -17.60
CA ILE A 152 -2.58 -16.09 -17.89
C ILE A 152 -3.91 -16.03 -18.65
N GLN A 153 -4.52 -14.87 -18.82
CA GLN A 153 -5.79 -14.77 -19.51
C GLN A 153 -5.58 -14.66 -21.03
N LEU A 154 -6.15 -15.64 -21.74
CA LEU A 154 -6.09 -15.78 -23.20
C LEU A 154 -7.09 -14.86 -23.95
N GLU A 155 -7.86 -14.05 -23.23
CA GLU A 155 -8.87 -13.17 -23.84
C GLU A 155 -8.41 -11.70 -23.82
N PRO A 156 -8.43 -11.00 -24.95
CA PRO A 156 -7.88 -9.63 -25.08
C PRO A 156 -8.61 -8.55 -24.29
N SER A 157 -9.81 -8.80 -23.80
CA SER A 157 -10.66 -7.77 -23.17
C SER A 157 -10.50 -7.64 -21.66
N ASP A 158 -9.91 -8.63 -20.97
CA ASP A 158 -9.87 -8.66 -19.51
C ASP A 158 -8.47 -8.44 -18.90
N GLY A 159 -7.48 -8.18 -19.73
CA GLY A 159 -6.06 -8.17 -19.34
C GLY A 159 -5.51 -6.85 -18.81
N VAL A 160 -6.34 -5.82 -18.66
CA VAL A 160 -5.86 -4.52 -18.16
C VAL A 160 -5.96 -4.50 -16.64
N GLY A 161 -4.81 -4.37 -15.96
CA GLY A 161 -4.74 -4.20 -14.52
C GLY A 161 -5.35 -2.88 -14.04
N VAL A 162 -5.37 -2.70 -12.72
CA VAL A 162 -5.94 -1.49 -12.11
C VAL A 162 -4.96 -0.32 -12.00
N LEU A 163 -3.69 -0.52 -12.39
CA LEU A 163 -2.70 0.57 -12.48
C LEU A 163 -2.84 1.30 -13.81
N LYS A 164 -2.98 2.61 -13.73
CA LYS A 164 -3.00 3.48 -14.91
C LYS A 164 -1.65 3.49 -15.62
N VAL A 165 -1.67 3.67 -16.91
CA VAL A 165 -0.45 3.89 -17.73
C VAL A 165 0.30 5.10 -17.18
N GLY A 166 1.61 4.95 -17.02
CA GLY A 166 2.48 5.97 -16.42
C GLY A 166 2.42 6.06 -14.90
N GLY A 167 1.64 5.18 -14.24
CA GLY A 167 1.53 5.11 -12.80
C GLY A 167 2.73 4.45 -12.12
N HIS A 168 2.73 4.46 -10.80
CA HIS A 168 3.79 3.90 -9.97
C HIS A 168 3.28 2.75 -9.11
N LEU A 169 4.11 1.71 -8.98
CA LEU A 169 3.86 0.56 -8.13
C LEU A 169 5.00 0.41 -7.12
N VAL A 170 4.67 0.32 -5.84
CA VAL A 170 5.62 0.05 -4.76
C VAL A 170 5.20 -1.21 -4.03
N ILE A 171 6.07 -2.18 -3.97
CA ILE A 171 5.86 -3.44 -3.25
C ILE A 171 6.98 -3.61 -2.24
N LYS A 172 6.62 -3.76 -0.97
CA LYS A 172 7.55 -4.13 0.09
C LYS A 172 7.56 -5.64 0.25
N LEU A 173 8.75 -6.21 0.28
CA LEU A 173 8.99 -7.64 0.46
C LEU A 173 9.83 -7.88 1.71
N LEU A 174 9.62 -9.02 2.36
CA LEU A 174 10.53 -9.51 3.39
C LEU A 174 11.72 -10.20 2.71
N GLU A 175 12.92 -9.87 3.16
CA GLU A 175 14.14 -10.55 2.71
C GLU A 175 14.31 -11.89 3.43
N SER A 176 14.84 -12.89 2.70
CA SER A 176 15.40 -14.10 3.28
C SER A 176 16.91 -13.97 3.43
N GLU A 177 17.50 -14.69 4.39
CA GLU A 177 18.96 -14.72 4.57
C GLU A 177 19.70 -15.28 3.35
N ASP A 178 19.01 -16.04 2.51
CA ASP A 178 19.58 -16.65 1.29
C ASP A 178 19.61 -15.70 0.09
N ALA A 179 19.13 -14.46 0.25
CA ALA A 179 19.09 -13.45 -0.82
C ALA A 179 20.32 -12.53 -0.85
N LYS A 180 21.44 -12.97 -0.26
CA LYS A 180 22.72 -12.23 -0.26
C LYS A 180 23.64 -12.71 -1.34
#